data_4efb6cc988e520308392e3e37806e585
#
_entry.id   4efb6cc988e520308392e3e37806e585
#
_cell.length_a   1.000
_cell.length_b   1.000
_cell.length_c   1.000
_cell.angle_alpha   90.00
_cell.angle_beta   90.00
_cell.angle_gamma   90.00
#
_symmetry.space_group_name_H-M   'P 1'
#
loop_
_entity.id
_entity.type
_entity.pdbx_description
1 polymer ?
#
loop_
_entity_poly.entity_id
_entity_poly.type
_entity_poly.pdbx_seq_one_letter_code
_entity_poly.pdbx_strand_id
1 'polypeptide(L)'
;KEILIDSCIPFERITDKLVDELSLLEPYGAGNKKPVFCCEKLRVSQVRTVGNGDAHLKIQLQKEDGQGKVLDAIGFGIAKQFQKLAEGDIIDLAFNLEMNQWNGNKNPQAMIIDIDTSNA
;
A
#
# COMPACT_ATOMS: atom_id res chain seq x y z
N LYS A 1 -8.66 -0.17 -17.62
CA LYS A 1 -7.83 0.96 -17.18
C LYS A 1 -6.40 0.48 -16.95
N GLU A 2 -5.46 1.11 -17.62
CA GLU A 2 -4.07 0.77 -17.45
C GLU A 2 -3.46 1.54 -16.29
N ILE A 3 -2.59 0.84 -15.54
CA ILE A 3 -1.80 1.45 -14.48
C ILE A 3 -0.34 1.33 -14.89
N LEU A 4 0.34 2.47 -14.98
CA LEU A 4 1.76 2.49 -15.29
C LEU A 4 2.54 2.33 -13.99
N ILE A 5 3.25 1.21 -13.88
CA ILE A 5 4.06 0.90 -12.70
C ILE A 5 5.52 1.21 -13.01
N ASP A 6 6.13 2.04 -12.17
CA ASP A 6 7.53 2.43 -12.33
C ASP A 6 8.47 1.30 -11.93
N SER A 7 8.14 0.56 -10.88
CA SER A 7 9.03 -0.48 -10.37
C SER A 7 8.28 -1.48 -9.50
N CYS A 8 8.55 -2.77 -9.68
CA CYS A 8 8.15 -3.79 -8.72
C CYS A 8 9.33 -4.06 -7.79
N ILE A 9 9.09 -4.01 -6.49
CA ILE A 9 10.13 -4.11 -5.47
C ILE A 9 9.79 -5.23 -4.48
N PRO A 10 10.80 -5.88 -3.91
CA PRO A 10 10.54 -6.82 -2.83
C PRO A 10 10.08 -6.07 -1.58
N PHE A 11 9.30 -6.75 -0.75
CA PHE A 11 8.71 -6.14 0.44
C PHE A 11 9.76 -5.54 1.38
N GLU A 12 10.93 -6.16 1.46
CA GLU A 12 12.03 -5.72 2.32
C GLU A 12 12.61 -4.37 1.91
N ARG A 13 12.37 -3.94 0.67
CA ARG A 13 12.82 -2.64 0.18
C ARG A 13 11.91 -1.49 0.61
N ILE A 14 10.75 -1.79 1.18
CA ILE A 14 9.83 -0.77 1.68
C ILE A 14 10.29 -0.38 3.08
N THR A 15 11.12 0.66 3.15
CA THR A 15 11.79 1.11 4.37
C THR A 15 11.60 2.60 4.57
N ASP A 16 11.85 3.06 5.79
CA ASP A 16 11.86 4.49 6.09
C ASP A 16 12.84 5.23 5.18
N LYS A 17 14.00 4.62 4.92
CA LYS A 17 15.02 5.21 4.06
C LYS A 17 14.50 5.43 2.65
N LEU A 18 13.78 4.46 2.09
CA LEU A 18 13.21 4.62 0.76
C LEU A 18 12.22 5.78 0.73
N VAL A 19 11.35 5.89 1.74
CA VAL A 19 10.37 6.97 1.79
C VAL A 19 11.07 8.32 1.93
N ASP A 20 12.11 8.40 2.76
CA ASP A 20 12.89 9.64 2.89
C ASP A 20 13.55 10.04 1.56
N GLU A 21 14.10 9.08 0.83
CA GLU A 21 14.68 9.34 -0.49
C GLU A 21 13.62 9.85 -1.48
N LEU A 22 12.42 9.28 -1.43
CA LEU A 22 11.32 9.72 -2.30
C LEU A 22 10.89 11.14 -1.98
N SER A 23 10.97 11.56 -0.73
CA SER A 23 10.58 12.92 -0.34
C SER A 23 11.47 13.98 -0.96
N LEU A 24 12.69 13.62 -1.37
CA LEU A 24 13.59 14.54 -2.07
C LEU A 24 13.10 14.88 -3.48
N LEU A 25 12.16 14.11 -4.01
CA LEU A 25 11.61 14.35 -5.35
C LEU A 25 10.41 15.29 -5.33
N GLU A 26 9.93 15.66 -4.15
CA GLU A 26 8.79 16.56 -4.02
C GLU A 26 9.18 18.00 -4.37
N PRO A 27 8.25 18.84 -4.82
CA PRO A 27 6.81 18.56 -4.99
C PRO A 27 6.52 17.78 -6.28
N TYR A 28 5.47 16.99 -6.24
CA TYR A 28 5.00 16.25 -7.40
C TYR A 28 3.99 17.07 -8.20
N GLY A 29 3.95 16.86 -9.51
CA GLY A 29 3.04 17.55 -10.40
C GLY A 29 3.11 16.97 -11.80
N ALA A 30 2.71 17.74 -12.80
CA ALA A 30 2.58 17.25 -14.17
C ALA A 30 3.89 16.73 -14.75
N GLY A 31 5.01 17.36 -14.43
CA GLY A 31 6.33 16.95 -14.91
C GLY A 31 7.10 16.09 -13.93
N ASN A 32 6.51 15.79 -12.76
CA ASN A 32 7.19 15.04 -11.72
C ASN A 32 6.13 14.26 -10.92
N LYS A 33 5.75 13.11 -11.43
CA LYS A 33 4.67 12.31 -10.83
C LYS A 33 5.20 11.44 -9.71
N LYS A 34 4.33 11.15 -8.74
CA LYS A 34 4.65 10.19 -7.68
C LYS A 34 5.00 8.83 -8.29
N PRO A 35 6.11 8.22 -7.87
CA PRO A 35 6.42 6.86 -8.31
C PRO A 35 5.33 5.88 -7.91
N VAL A 36 4.99 4.99 -8.84
CA VAL A 36 4.05 3.89 -8.60
C VAL A 36 4.86 2.61 -8.47
N PHE A 37 4.74 1.98 -7.32
CA PHE A 37 5.41 0.73 -7.04
C PHE A 37 4.45 -0.44 -7.14
N CYS A 38 5.02 -1.61 -7.36
CA CYS A 38 4.32 -2.88 -7.26
C CYS A 38 5.06 -3.73 -6.22
N CYS A 39 4.30 -4.46 -5.43
CA CYS A 39 4.87 -5.50 -4.58
C CYS A 39 3.97 -6.72 -4.68
N GLU A 40 4.57 -7.88 -4.98
CA GLU A 40 3.83 -9.10 -5.24
C GLU A 40 3.81 -10.02 -4.03
N LYS A 41 2.79 -10.87 -3.98
CA LYS A 41 2.65 -11.94 -3.00
C LYS A 41 2.71 -11.45 -1.56
N LEU A 42 1.93 -10.42 -1.29
CA LEU A 42 1.80 -9.91 0.07
C LEU A 42 0.65 -10.61 0.79
N ARG A 43 0.86 -10.98 2.04
CA ARG A 43 -0.17 -11.56 2.88
C ARG A 43 -0.95 -10.46 3.59
N VAL A 44 -2.26 -10.51 3.47
CA VAL A 44 -3.15 -9.61 4.21
C VAL A 44 -3.23 -10.09 5.65
N SER A 45 -2.74 -9.29 6.59
CA SER A 45 -2.78 -9.66 8.01
C SER A 45 -3.95 -9.01 8.74
N GLN A 46 -4.53 -7.94 8.20
CA GLN A 46 -5.71 -7.30 8.77
C GLN A 46 -6.47 -6.56 7.68
N VAL A 47 -7.79 -6.60 7.75
CA VAL A 47 -8.67 -5.84 6.84
C VAL A 47 -9.70 -5.12 7.68
N ARG A 48 -9.92 -3.84 7.40
CA ARG A 48 -11.04 -3.10 7.98
C ARG A 48 -11.45 -1.95 7.07
N THR A 49 -12.62 -1.41 7.32
CA THR A 49 -13.12 -0.25 6.63
C THR A 49 -13.16 0.92 7.59
N VAL A 50 -12.94 2.12 7.07
CA VAL A 50 -12.92 3.34 7.87
C VAL A 50 -13.62 4.47 7.10
N GLY A 51 -13.87 5.57 7.80
CA GLY A 51 -14.49 6.74 7.21
C GLY A 51 -16.01 6.67 7.19
N ASN A 52 -16.64 7.73 6.69
CA ASN A 52 -18.10 7.81 6.62
C ASN A 52 -18.65 6.72 5.69
N GLY A 53 -19.61 5.94 6.19
CA GLY A 53 -20.20 4.86 5.42
C GLY A 53 -19.25 3.72 5.14
N ASP A 54 -18.16 3.61 5.90
CA ASP A 54 -17.12 2.58 5.70
C ASP A 54 -16.61 2.55 4.27
N ALA A 55 -16.40 3.74 3.69
CA ALA A 55 -16.04 3.87 2.28
C ALA A 55 -14.59 3.51 1.98
N HIS A 56 -13.69 3.66 2.96
CA HIS A 56 -12.26 3.50 2.75
C HIS A 56 -11.78 2.17 3.27
N LEU A 57 -10.84 1.57 2.51
CA LEU A 57 -10.25 0.30 2.87
C LEU A 57 -8.92 0.55 3.59
N LYS A 58 -8.75 -0.09 4.75
CA LYS A 58 -7.47 -0.04 5.47
C LYS A 58 -7.02 -1.47 5.73
N ILE A 59 -5.83 -1.80 5.25
CA ILE A 59 -5.30 -3.15 5.39
C ILE A 59 -3.89 -3.09 5.95
N GLN A 60 -3.48 -4.21 6.54
CA GLN A 60 -2.10 -4.43 6.94
C GLN A 60 -1.54 -5.60 6.17
N LEU A 61 -0.31 -5.46 5.72
CA LEU A 61 0.34 -6.42 4.83
C LEU A 61 1.67 -6.87 5.42
N GLN A 62 1.99 -8.14 5.17
CA GLN A 62 3.27 -8.73 5.49
C GLN A 62 3.76 -9.51 4.29
N LYS A 63 5.02 -9.95 4.31
CA LYS A 63 5.49 -10.83 3.25
C LYS A 63 4.71 -12.14 3.30
N GLU A 64 4.83 -12.93 2.24
CA GLU A 64 3.98 -14.09 2.00
C GLU A 64 3.91 -15.07 3.18
N ASP A 65 5.02 -15.27 3.88
CA ASP A 65 5.08 -16.20 5.00
C ASP A 65 4.45 -15.67 6.31
N GLY A 66 3.99 -14.42 6.29
CA GLY A 66 3.34 -13.81 7.46
C GLY A 66 4.30 -13.40 8.56
N GLN A 67 5.60 -13.34 8.27
CA GLN A 67 6.62 -12.99 9.24
C GLN A 67 7.13 -11.57 9.02
N GLY A 68 7.75 -11.01 10.07
CA GLY A 68 8.44 -9.74 9.97
C GLY A 68 7.54 -8.53 10.07
N LYS A 69 8.01 -7.43 9.51
CA LYS A 69 7.34 -6.14 9.63
C LYS A 69 5.97 -6.12 8.96
N VAL A 70 5.16 -5.15 9.37
CA VAL A 70 3.82 -4.93 8.85
C VAL A 70 3.82 -3.58 8.10
N LEU A 71 3.22 -3.57 6.92
CA LEU A 71 3.03 -2.35 6.14
C LEU A 71 1.55 -1.97 6.19
N ASP A 72 1.27 -0.75 6.63
CA ASP A 72 -0.07 -0.20 6.56
C ASP A 72 -0.37 0.27 5.14
N ALA A 73 -1.58 0.02 4.68
CA ALA A 73 -2.03 0.47 3.36
C ALA A 73 -3.45 1.00 3.46
N ILE A 74 -3.71 2.08 2.76
CA ILE A 74 -5.04 2.70 2.73
C ILE A 74 -5.46 2.96 1.29
N GLY A 75 -6.74 2.66 0.99
CA GLY A 75 -7.35 2.97 -0.29
C GLY A 75 -8.63 3.75 -0.08
N PHE A 76 -8.66 4.98 -0.57
CA PHE A 76 -9.83 5.84 -0.39
C PHE A 76 -10.93 5.47 -1.38
N GLY A 77 -12.15 5.29 -0.85
CA GLY A 77 -13.33 5.04 -1.67
C GLY A 77 -13.41 3.68 -2.33
N ILE A 78 -12.58 2.71 -1.94
CA ILE A 78 -12.52 1.41 -2.61
C ILE A 78 -13.01 0.23 -1.77
N ALA A 79 -13.49 0.48 -0.55
CA ALA A 79 -13.88 -0.61 0.35
C ALA A 79 -14.95 -1.51 -0.27
N LYS A 80 -15.92 -0.92 -0.95
CA LYS A 80 -17.03 -1.68 -1.55
C LYS A 80 -16.54 -2.64 -2.63
N GLN A 81 -15.48 -2.27 -3.33
CA GLN A 81 -14.89 -3.04 -4.42
C GLN A 81 -14.18 -4.30 -3.91
N PHE A 82 -13.73 -4.30 -2.66
CA PHE A 82 -12.93 -5.37 -2.09
C PHE A 82 -13.57 -6.00 -0.85
N GLN A 83 -14.89 -6.15 -0.86
CA GLN A 83 -15.62 -6.69 0.28
C GLN A 83 -15.25 -8.13 0.63
N LYS A 84 -14.74 -8.88 -0.32
CA LYS A 84 -14.37 -10.29 -0.11
C LYS A 84 -12.93 -10.46 0.38
N LEU A 85 -12.16 -9.39 0.40
CA LEU A 85 -10.77 -9.46 0.85
C LEU A 85 -10.75 -9.83 2.33
N ALA A 86 -9.91 -10.80 2.69
CA ALA A 86 -9.88 -11.35 4.05
C ALA A 86 -8.46 -11.60 4.52
N GLU A 87 -8.32 -11.68 5.84
CA GLU A 87 -7.04 -12.05 6.44
C GLU A 87 -6.55 -13.38 5.86
N GLY A 88 -5.26 -13.43 5.55
CA GLY A 88 -4.62 -14.61 4.98
C GLY A 88 -4.58 -14.61 3.46
N ASP A 89 -5.32 -13.73 2.80
CA ASP A 89 -5.26 -13.63 1.35
C ASP A 89 -3.88 -13.18 0.90
N ILE A 90 -3.45 -13.69 -0.24
CA ILE A 90 -2.19 -13.29 -0.87
C ILE A 90 -2.53 -12.41 -2.07
N ILE A 91 -2.00 -11.21 -2.07
CA ILE A 91 -2.34 -10.21 -3.10
C ILE A 91 -1.09 -9.57 -3.69
N ASP A 92 -1.28 -8.96 -4.84
CA ASP A 92 -0.29 -8.03 -5.40
C ASP A 92 -0.83 -6.62 -5.25
N LEU A 93 0.04 -5.68 -4.95
CA LEU A 93 -0.35 -4.30 -4.67
C LEU A 93 0.36 -3.33 -5.60
N ALA A 94 -0.39 -2.40 -6.18
CA ALA A 94 0.16 -1.21 -6.83
C ALA A 94 -0.12 -0.01 -5.94
N PHE A 95 0.89 0.79 -5.66
CA PHE A 95 0.78 1.82 -4.62
C PHE A 95 1.79 2.95 -4.78
N ASN A 96 1.46 4.08 -4.15
CA ASN A 96 2.45 5.11 -3.84
C ASN A 96 2.90 4.93 -2.39
N LEU A 97 4.09 5.39 -2.06
CA LEU A 97 4.59 5.36 -0.68
C LEU A 97 4.61 6.75 -0.09
N GLU A 98 4.15 6.85 1.15
CA GLU A 98 4.20 8.07 1.93
C GLU A 98 4.66 7.75 3.35
N MET A 99 5.13 8.76 4.06
CA MET A 99 5.44 8.64 5.47
C MET A 99 4.20 9.04 6.27
N ASN A 100 3.66 8.11 7.04
CA ASN A 100 2.55 8.39 7.92
C ASN A 100 3.09 8.79 9.29
N GLN A 101 2.69 9.97 9.77
CA GLN A 101 3.08 10.46 11.09
C GLN A 101 1.87 10.51 11.99
N TRP A 102 1.96 9.86 13.14
CA TRP A 102 0.87 9.85 14.10
C TRP A 102 1.43 9.68 15.51
N ASN A 103 1.03 10.57 16.43
CA ASN A 103 1.51 10.56 17.81
C ASN A 103 3.03 10.49 17.94
N GLY A 104 3.75 11.24 17.09
CA GLY A 104 5.20 11.27 17.12
C GLY A 104 5.88 10.10 16.44
N ASN A 105 5.11 9.10 15.98
CA ASN A 105 5.63 7.94 15.26
C ASN A 105 5.59 8.17 13.76
N LYS A 106 6.60 7.65 13.07
CA LYS A 106 6.67 7.71 11.61
C LYS A 106 6.78 6.30 11.06
N ASN A 107 5.92 5.97 10.12
CA ASN A 107 5.96 4.67 9.45
C ASN A 107 5.64 4.85 7.96
N PRO A 108 6.26 4.04 7.09
CA PRO A 108 5.83 4.01 5.69
C PRO A 108 4.38 3.58 5.60
N GLN A 109 3.64 4.19 4.69
CA GLN A 109 2.27 3.81 4.39
C GLN A 109 2.10 3.70 2.89
N ALA A 110 1.47 2.63 2.45
CA ALA A 110 1.12 2.46 1.05
C ALA A 110 -0.22 3.14 0.79
N MET A 111 -0.24 4.00 -0.23
CA MET A 111 -1.48 4.58 -0.75
C MET A 111 -1.91 3.70 -1.90
N ILE A 112 -2.96 2.93 -1.72
CA ILE A 112 -3.38 1.89 -2.67
C ILE A 112 -3.86 2.51 -3.98
N ILE A 113 -3.28 2.05 -5.09
CA ILE A 113 -3.75 2.39 -6.43
C ILE A 113 -4.60 1.24 -6.94
N ASP A 114 -4.14 0.00 -6.77
CA ASP A 114 -4.90 -1.17 -7.18
C ASP A 114 -4.45 -2.40 -6.39
N ILE A 115 -5.35 -3.36 -6.29
CA ILE A 115 -5.10 -4.65 -5.64
C ILE A 115 -5.45 -5.74 -6.64
N ASP A 116 -4.51 -6.64 -6.88
CA ASP A 116 -4.76 -7.84 -7.67
C ASP A 116 -5.00 -8.99 -6.70
N THR A 117 -6.24 -9.48 -6.68
CA THR A 117 -6.67 -10.55 -5.78
C THR A 117 -6.72 -11.92 -6.47
N SER A 118 -6.16 -12.03 -7.67
CA SER A 118 -6.25 -13.28 -8.43
C SER A 118 -5.60 -14.48 -7.74
N ASN A 119 -4.71 -14.22 -6.77
CA ASN A 119 -4.06 -15.27 -5.97
C ASN A 119 -4.66 -15.43 -4.57
N ALA A 120 -5.72 -14.69 -4.29
CA ALA A 120 -6.36 -14.71 -2.98
C ALA A 120 -7.19 -15.97 -2.75
#